data_82607b29148f8dadbfd875efaba1a18f
#
_entry.id   82607b29148f8dadbfd875efaba1a18f
#
_cell.length_a   1.000
_cell.length_b   1.000
_cell.length_c   1.000
_cell.angle_alpha   90.00
_cell.angle_beta   90.00
_cell.angle_gamma   90.00
#
_symmetry.space_group_name_H-M   'P 1'
#
loop_
_entity.id
_entity.type
_entity.pdbx_description
1 polymer ?
#
loop_
_entity_poly.entity_id
_entity_poly.type
_entity_poly.pdbx_seq_one_letter_code
_entity_poly.pdbx_strand_id
1 'polypeptide(L)'
;MDLSKHFILLNGEPKTLQIAAIQWNGSNGYSVRFKNNGRTYNYGRDKVVWLSNPEWKDPTQCKVLMEGILKNGIREIWRFDNNGHSCWRVIYNNGFVQDDAAGRIVVTQSCLQEAVSKDVFVYMKNVATINTLGKDEQHPNVFLSSIYNKVDFIADDLAAACYLNPAKNKPKKLSHSDLIYPFGCNTSQKIAVSNAFEHQISVIQGPPGTGKTQTI
;
A
#
# COMPACT_ATOMS: atom_id res chain seq x y z
N MET A 1 -3.29 -32.41 4.96
CA MET A 1 -2.88 -31.04 4.63
C MET A 1 -4.07 -30.35 3.99
N ASP A 2 -4.52 -29.25 4.54
CA ASP A 2 -5.64 -28.48 4.00
C ASP A 2 -5.13 -27.54 2.89
N LEU A 3 -5.32 -27.96 1.63
CA LEU A 3 -4.90 -27.19 0.45
C LEU A 3 -5.76 -25.94 0.20
N SER A 4 -6.87 -25.77 0.93
CA SER A 4 -7.75 -24.60 0.78
C SER A 4 -7.06 -23.30 1.23
N LYS A 5 -6.06 -23.40 2.10
CA LYS A 5 -5.25 -22.29 2.62
C LYS A 5 -3.97 -22.04 1.82
N HIS A 6 -3.80 -22.72 0.69
CA HIS A 6 -2.60 -22.60 -0.11
C HIS A 6 -2.95 -22.18 -1.53
N PHE A 7 -2.06 -21.43 -2.13
CA PHE A 7 -2.12 -21.07 -3.54
C PHE A 7 -0.96 -21.78 -4.26
N ILE A 8 -1.29 -22.51 -5.31
CA ILE A 8 -0.31 -23.30 -6.04
C ILE A 8 -0.31 -22.89 -7.50
N LEU A 9 0.85 -22.45 -7.97
CA LEU A 9 1.11 -22.24 -9.38
C LEU A 9 1.92 -23.41 -9.93
N LEU A 10 1.48 -23.94 -11.06
CA LEU A 10 2.23 -24.93 -11.85
C LEU A 10 2.57 -24.30 -13.20
N ASN A 11 3.86 -24.21 -13.53
CA ASN A 11 4.33 -23.55 -14.74
C ASN A 11 3.80 -22.10 -14.89
N GLY A 12 3.62 -21.39 -13.78
CA GLY A 12 3.06 -20.04 -13.76
C GLY A 12 1.53 -19.94 -13.82
N GLU A 13 0.82 -21.06 -13.91
CA GLU A 13 -0.65 -21.07 -13.92
C GLU A 13 -1.25 -21.48 -12.57
N PRO A 14 -2.31 -20.80 -12.09
CA PRO A 14 -3.00 -21.17 -10.85
C PRO A 14 -3.75 -22.51 -11.02
N LYS A 15 -3.38 -23.50 -10.23
CA LYS A 15 -3.94 -24.86 -10.28
C LYS A 15 -4.46 -25.38 -8.94
N THR A 16 -4.51 -24.56 -7.89
CA THR A 16 -4.87 -24.98 -6.53
C THR A 16 -6.15 -25.80 -6.46
N LEU A 17 -7.22 -25.35 -7.13
CA LEU A 17 -8.52 -26.05 -7.12
C LEU A 17 -8.49 -27.43 -7.81
N GLN A 18 -7.55 -27.65 -8.71
CA GLN A 18 -7.40 -28.88 -9.49
C GLN A 18 -6.49 -29.90 -8.79
N ILE A 19 -5.79 -29.51 -7.74
CA ILE A 19 -4.81 -30.35 -7.03
C ILE A 19 -5.50 -31.10 -5.91
N ALA A 20 -5.30 -32.42 -5.86
CA ALA A 20 -5.74 -33.29 -4.78
C ALA A 20 -4.68 -33.44 -3.68
N ALA A 21 -3.42 -33.52 -4.07
CA ALA A 21 -2.30 -33.59 -3.15
C ALA A 21 -1.02 -33.03 -3.79
N ILE A 22 -0.16 -32.47 -2.95
CA ILE A 22 1.19 -32.03 -3.33
C ILE A 22 2.17 -32.49 -2.26
N GLN A 23 3.31 -32.98 -2.68
CA GLN A 23 4.37 -33.44 -1.80
C GLN A 23 5.72 -32.92 -2.28
N TRP A 24 6.51 -32.43 -1.35
CA TRP A 24 7.91 -32.06 -1.59
C TRP A 24 8.80 -33.28 -1.57
N ASN A 25 9.62 -33.48 -2.60
CA ASN A 25 10.55 -34.62 -2.74
C ASN A 25 12.03 -34.17 -2.74
N GLY A 26 12.36 -33.16 -1.99
CA GLY A 26 13.73 -32.65 -1.89
C GLY A 26 14.29 -32.12 -3.21
N SER A 27 15.48 -32.57 -3.59
CA SER A 27 16.14 -32.14 -4.83
C SER A 27 15.35 -32.47 -6.11
N ASN A 28 14.44 -33.45 -6.05
CA ASN A 28 13.62 -33.89 -7.18
C ASN A 28 12.37 -33.03 -7.41
N GLY A 29 12.17 -31.96 -6.63
CA GLY A 29 11.06 -31.05 -6.80
C GLY A 29 9.77 -31.52 -6.11
N TYR A 30 8.64 -31.51 -6.82
CA TYR A 30 7.32 -31.78 -6.26
C TYR A 30 6.60 -32.89 -7.00
N SER A 31 5.90 -33.78 -6.27
CA SER A 31 4.89 -34.67 -6.82
C SER A 31 3.51 -34.05 -6.61
N VAL A 32 2.77 -33.85 -7.70
CA VAL A 32 1.45 -33.22 -7.71
C VAL A 32 0.42 -34.19 -8.23
N ARG A 33 -0.61 -34.51 -7.43
CA ARG A 33 -1.73 -35.33 -7.83
C ARG A 33 -2.95 -34.49 -8.14
N PHE A 34 -3.54 -34.68 -9.31
CA PHE A 34 -4.72 -33.96 -9.77
C PHE A 34 -6.02 -34.66 -9.39
N LYS A 35 -7.08 -33.88 -9.13
CA LYS A 35 -8.42 -34.35 -8.77
C LYS A 35 -9.15 -35.01 -9.94
N ASN A 36 -8.98 -34.47 -11.14
CA ASN A 36 -9.75 -34.85 -12.31
C ASN A 36 -9.43 -36.26 -12.85
N ASN A 37 -8.19 -36.73 -12.72
CA ASN A 37 -7.73 -37.97 -13.27
C ASN A 37 -7.02 -38.91 -12.25
N GLY A 38 -6.82 -38.43 -11.01
CA GLY A 38 -6.11 -39.15 -9.97
C GLY A 38 -4.61 -39.36 -10.22
N ARG A 39 -4.08 -38.93 -11.37
CA ARG A 39 -2.67 -39.12 -11.73
C ARG A 39 -1.73 -38.19 -10.99
N THR A 40 -0.53 -38.68 -10.73
CA THR A 40 0.55 -37.93 -10.13
C THR A 40 1.60 -37.59 -11.17
N TYR A 41 2.00 -36.31 -11.19
CA TYR A 41 3.05 -35.80 -12.06
C TYR A 41 4.16 -35.19 -11.22
N ASN A 42 5.39 -35.31 -11.70
CA ASN A 42 6.56 -34.71 -11.05
C ASN A 42 6.92 -33.40 -11.75
N TYR A 43 7.13 -32.37 -10.95
CA TYR A 43 7.52 -31.03 -11.39
C TYR A 43 8.82 -30.63 -10.76
N GLY A 44 9.71 -30.01 -11.54
CA GLY A 44 10.92 -29.40 -11.02
C GLY A 44 10.60 -28.30 -10.00
N ARG A 45 11.58 -27.98 -9.15
CA ARG A 45 11.45 -26.97 -8.12
C ARG A 45 11.06 -25.60 -8.67
N ASP A 46 11.57 -25.26 -9.86
CA ASP A 46 11.33 -24.01 -10.58
C ASP A 46 9.92 -23.90 -11.20
N LYS A 47 9.22 -25.05 -11.33
CA LYS A 47 7.90 -25.14 -11.97
C LYS A 47 6.74 -25.08 -11.00
N VAL A 48 7.00 -25.19 -9.71
CA VAL A 48 5.96 -25.19 -8.68
C VAL A 48 6.20 -24.05 -7.72
N VAL A 49 5.16 -23.25 -7.55
CA VAL A 49 5.10 -22.24 -6.52
C VAL A 49 4.00 -22.61 -5.55
N TRP A 50 4.35 -22.70 -4.30
CA TRP A 50 3.43 -23.04 -3.23
C TRP A 50 3.46 -21.96 -2.17
N LEU A 51 2.38 -21.18 -2.07
CA LEU A 51 2.23 -20.07 -1.14
C LEU A 51 1.29 -20.45 0.00
N SER A 52 1.71 -20.20 1.23
CA SER A 52 0.86 -20.33 2.41
C SER A 52 0.14 -19.01 2.68
N ASN A 53 -1.16 -19.07 2.98
CA ASN A 53 -2.02 -17.91 3.27
C ASN A 53 -1.84 -16.77 2.25
N PRO A 54 -1.98 -17.02 0.95
CA PRO A 54 -1.74 -16.01 -0.06
C PRO A 54 -2.84 -14.94 -0.05
N GLU A 55 -2.43 -13.69 -0.11
CA GLU A 55 -3.29 -12.53 -0.28
C GLU A 55 -2.91 -11.83 -1.58
N TRP A 56 -3.82 -11.81 -2.53
CA TRP A 56 -3.61 -11.10 -3.80
C TRP A 56 -3.84 -9.60 -3.61
N LYS A 57 -3.01 -8.79 -4.26
CA LYS A 57 -3.14 -7.34 -4.34
C LYS A 57 -3.26 -6.92 -5.79
N ASP A 58 -4.18 -6.00 -6.08
CA ASP A 58 -4.38 -5.47 -7.43
C ASP A 58 -3.15 -4.64 -7.85
N PRO A 59 -2.39 -5.07 -8.87
CA PRO A 59 -1.19 -4.36 -9.30
C PRO A 59 -1.47 -2.97 -9.87
N THR A 60 -2.69 -2.74 -10.37
CA THR A 60 -3.08 -1.43 -10.92
C THR A 60 -3.25 -0.38 -9.83
N GLN A 61 -3.45 -0.84 -8.61
CA GLN A 61 -3.72 -0.04 -7.43
C GLN A 61 -2.59 -0.07 -6.41
N CYS A 62 -1.47 -0.69 -6.76
CA CYS A 62 -0.29 -0.78 -5.90
C CYS A 62 0.95 -0.21 -6.59
N LYS A 63 1.82 0.39 -5.80
CA LYS A 63 3.19 0.68 -6.20
C LYS A 63 4.13 -0.22 -5.40
N VAL A 64 5.09 -0.81 -6.10
CA VAL A 64 6.07 -1.73 -5.52
C VAL A 64 7.43 -1.08 -5.58
N LEU A 65 8.06 -0.94 -4.41
CA LEU A 65 9.44 -0.52 -4.30
C LEU A 65 10.28 -1.71 -3.85
N MET A 66 11.42 -1.91 -4.48
CA MET A 66 12.44 -2.87 -4.07
C MET A 66 13.71 -2.11 -3.78
N GLU A 67 14.17 -2.21 -2.55
CA GLU A 67 15.34 -1.44 -2.06
C GLU A 67 15.22 0.06 -2.39
N GLY A 68 14.01 0.62 -2.25
CA GLY A 68 13.72 2.03 -2.54
C GLY A 68 13.52 2.37 -4.03
N ILE A 69 13.68 1.41 -4.95
CA ILE A 69 13.53 1.62 -6.39
C ILE A 69 12.14 1.18 -6.84
N LEU A 70 11.39 2.09 -7.47
CA LEU A 70 10.06 1.80 -8.03
C LEU A 70 10.18 0.77 -9.17
N LYS A 71 9.39 -0.29 -9.09
CA LYS A 71 9.30 -1.34 -10.11
C LYS A 71 8.04 -1.18 -10.95
N ASN A 72 8.20 -1.34 -12.26
CA ASN A 72 7.14 -1.23 -13.25
C ASN A 72 6.94 -2.57 -13.98
N GLY A 73 5.84 -2.68 -14.74
CA GLY A 73 5.57 -3.87 -15.55
C GLY A 73 5.18 -5.08 -14.70
N ILE A 74 4.49 -4.85 -13.60
CA ILE A 74 4.04 -5.88 -12.67
C ILE A 74 2.67 -6.39 -13.12
N ARG A 75 2.55 -7.72 -13.22
CA ARG A 75 1.31 -8.42 -13.57
C ARG A 75 0.54 -8.89 -12.35
N GLU A 76 1.25 -9.40 -11.32
CA GLU A 76 0.64 -9.94 -10.12
C GLU A 76 1.47 -9.60 -8.89
N ILE A 77 0.78 -9.38 -7.77
CA ILE A 77 1.36 -9.12 -6.46
C ILE A 77 0.65 -10.03 -5.45
N TRP A 78 1.44 -10.83 -4.74
CA TRP A 78 0.95 -11.73 -3.71
C TRP A 78 1.72 -11.51 -2.42
N ARG A 79 0.99 -11.33 -1.32
CA ARG A 79 1.54 -11.47 0.02
C ARG A 79 1.36 -12.92 0.46
N PHE A 80 2.36 -13.51 1.11
CA PHE A 80 2.28 -14.87 1.61
C PHE A 80 3.15 -15.06 2.85
N ASP A 81 2.91 -16.16 3.58
CA ASP A 81 3.71 -16.51 4.74
C ASP A 81 4.75 -17.56 4.34
N ASN A 82 5.99 -17.34 4.75
CA ASN A 82 7.07 -18.30 4.61
C ASN A 82 7.71 -18.54 6.00
N ASN A 83 7.46 -19.70 6.56
CA ASN A 83 7.95 -20.10 7.91
C ASN A 83 7.70 -19.04 9.00
N GLY A 84 6.50 -18.45 9.00
CA GLY A 84 6.12 -17.41 9.96
C GLY A 84 6.60 -15.99 9.62
N HIS A 85 7.29 -15.83 8.50
CA HIS A 85 7.69 -14.51 7.99
C HIS A 85 6.80 -14.07 6.85
N SER A 86 6.37 -12.82 6.87
CA SER A 86 5.62 -12.22 5.77
C SER A 86 6.56 -11.93 4.59
N CYS A 87 6.17 -12.44 3.42
CA CYS A 87 6.91 -12.29 2.17
C CYS A 87 6.00 -11.73 1.08
N TRP A 88 6.61 -11.14 0.06
CA TRP A 88 5.95 -10.73 -1.16
C TRP A 88 6.45 -11.54 -2.34
N ARG A 89 5.52 -11.90 -3.23
CA ARG A 89 5.80 -12.39 -4.57
C ARG A 89 5.34 -11.36 -5.57
N VAL A 90 6.22 -10.97 -6.46
CA VAL A 90 5.94 -10.08 -7.58
C VAL A 90 6.20 -10.81 -8.88
N ILE A 91 5.20 -10.86 -9.75
CA ILE A 91 5.30 -11.46 -11.07
C ILE A 91 5.23 -10.34 -12.11
N TYR A 92 6.23 -10.28 -12.97
CA TYR A 92 6.34 -9.28 -14.02
C TYR A 92 5.65 -9.71 -15.32
N ASN A 93 5.36 -8.74 -16.19
CA ASN A 93 4.74 -9.00 -17.51
C ASN A 93 5.57 -9.92 -18.40
N ASN A 94 6.90 -9.92 -18.24
CA ASN A 94 7.81 -10.83 -18.95
C ASN A 94 7.87 -12.25 -18.35
N GLY A 95 7.06 -12.54 -17.32
CA GLY A 95 7.05 -13.82 -16.64
C GLY A 95 8.11 -14.01 -15.56
N PHE A 96 9.00 -13.03 -15.35
CA PHE A 96 9.96 -13.08 -14.25
C PHE A 96 9.22 -13.05 -12.90
N VAL A 97 9.68 -13.87 -11.95
CA VAL A 97 9.10 -13.98 -10.60
C VAL A 97 10.16 -13.61 -9.58
N GLN A 98 9.81 -12.73 -8.68
CA GLN A 98 10.67 -12.33 -7.58
C GLN A 98 9.95 -12.52 -6.25
N ASP A 99 10.61 -13.23 -5.31
CA ASP A 99 10.17 -13.42 -3.94
C ASP A 99 11.16 -12.75 -3.00
N ASP A 100 10.66 -12.00 -2.04
CA ASP A 100 11.50 -11.43 -1.00
C ASP A 100 10.70 -11.13 0.27
N ALA A 101 11.43 -10.92 1.37
CA ALA A 101 10.85 -10.54 2.65
C ALA A 101 10.15 -9.16 2.56
N ALA A 102 9.11 -8.99 3.38
CA ALA A 102 8.32 -7.74 3.42
C ALA A 102 9.14 -6.48 3.77
N GLY A 103 10.36 -6.63 4.28
CA GLY A 103 11.26 -5.50 4.53
C GLY A 103 12.03 -5.01 3.29
N ARG A 104 12.23 -5.88 2.28
CA ARG A 104 12.92 -5.54 1.03
C ARG A 104 11.96 -5.11 -0.07
N ILE A 105 10.79 -5.74 -0.12
CA ILE A 105 9.71 -5.36 -1.02
C ILE A 105 8.68 -4.56 -0.22
N VAL A 106 8.50 -3.31 -0.57
CA VAL A 106 7.46 -2.44 -0.01
C VAL A 106 6.35 -2.31 -1.03
N VAL A 107 5.15 -2.76 -0.67
CA VAL A 107 3.95 -2.62 -1.49
C VAL A 107 3.05 -1.58 -0.86
N THR A 108 2.85 -0.48 -1.55
CA THR A 108 2.01 0.63 -1.11
C THR A 108 0.73 0.66 -1.92
N GLN A 109 -0.42 0.63 -1.23
CA GLN A 109 -1.74 0.74 -1.86
C GLN A 109 -2.18 2.21 -1.96
N SER A 110 -3.07 2.49 -2.93
CA SER A 110 -3.69 3.81 -3.04
C SER A 110 -4.90 3.93 -2.12
N CYS A 111 -4.99 5.01 -1.35
CA CYS A 111 -6.17 5.30 -0.55
C CYS A 111 -7.42 5.60 -1.40
N LEU A 112 -7.24 5.92 -2.70
CA LEU A 112 -8.33 6.18 -3.62
C LEU A 112 -9.16 4.93 -3.98
N GLN A 113 -8.78 3.76 -3.50
CA GLN A 113 -9.60 2.54 -3.56
C GLN A 113 -10.75 2.56 -2.55
N GLU A 114 -10.57 3.27 -1.44
CA GLU A 114 -11.60 3.40 -0.42
C GLU A 114 -12.66 4.40 -0.87
N ALA A 115 -13.93 4.03 -0.75
CA ALA A 115 -15.05 4.87 -1.16
C ALA A 115 -14.98 6.27 -0.54
N VAL A 116 -14.75 6.37 0.77
CA VAL A 116 -14.66 7.65 1.48
C VAL A 116 -13.56 8.56 0.89
N SER A 117 -12.35 8.04 0.74
CA SER A 117 -11.22 8.82 0.20
C SER A 117 -11.45 9.22 -1.26
N LYS A 118 -12.02 8.31 -2.05
CA LYS A 118 -12.36 8.55 -3.46
C LYS A 118 -13.40 9.64 -3.60
N ASP A 119 -14.49 9.59 -2.82
CA ASP A 119 -15.60 10.54 -2.89
C ASP A 119 -15.13 11.95 -2.52
N VAL A 120 -14.35 12.07 -1.43
CA VAL A 120 -13.75 13.35 -1.03
C VAL A 120 -12.82 13.88 -2.11
N PHE A 121 -11.99 13.02 -2.71
CA PHE A 121 -11.07 13.43 -3.77
C PHE A 121 -11.80 13.88 -5.05
N VAL A 122 -12.88 13.18 -5.44
CA VAL A 122 -13.75 13.58 -6.56
C VAL A 122 -14.40 14.93 -6.28
N TYR A 123 -14.90 15.15 -5.05
CA TYR A 123 -15.42 16.46 -4.63
C TYR A 123 -14.36 17.57 -4.78
N MET A 124 -13.13 17.33 -4.31
CA MET A 124 -12.04 18.31 -4.44
C MET A 124 -11.71 18.62 -5.91
N LYS A 125 -11.69 17.59 -6.79
CA LYS A 125 -11.54 17.79 -8.25
C LYS A 125 -12.64 18.69 -8.81
N ASN A 126 -13.88 18.45 -8.44
CA ASN A 126 -15.01 19.25 -8.89
C ASN A 126 -14.91 20.70 -8.43
N VAL A 127 -14.57 20.93 -7.14
CA VAL A 127 -14.35 22.28 -6.61
C VAL A 127 -13.20 22.98 -7.34
N ALA A 128 -12.08 22.29 -7.59
CA ALA A 128 -10.95 22.82 -8.34
C ALA A 128 -11.32 23.20 -9.78
N THR A 129 -12.26 22.47 -10.40
CA THR A 129 -12.74 22.75 -11.77
C THR A 129 -13.68 23.97 -11.83
N ILE A 130 -14.52 24.13 -10.80
CA ILE A 130 -15.47 25.24 -10.70
C ILE A 130 -14.77 26.55 -10.31
N ASN A 131 -13.65 26.44 -9.56
CA ASN A 131 -12.92 27.59 -9.09
C ASN A 131 -12.38 28.43 -10.27
N THR A 132 -12.78 29.69 -10.31
CA THR A 132 -12.39 30.66 -11.35
C THR A 132 -11.13 31.45 -11.00
N LEU A 133 -10.60 31.30 -9.80
CA LEU A 133 -9.37 31.99 -9.37
C LEU A 133 -8.18 31.56 -10.24
N GLY A 134 -7.51 32.53 -10.85
CA GLY A 134 -6.37 32.28 -11.74
C GLY A 134 -6.75 31.90 -13.16
N LYS A 135 -8.02 32.03 -13.56
CA LYS A 135 -8.44 31.97 -14.97
C LYS A 135 -8.29 33.36 -15.60
N ASP A 136 -7.62 33.41 -16.71
CA ASP A 136 -7.61 34.56 -17.63
C ASP A 136 -7.88 34.08 -19.08
N GLU A 137 -7.98 35.00 -20.02
CA GLU A 137 -8.25 34.66 -21.42
C GLU A 137 -7.13 33.84 -22.06
N GLN A 138 -5.89 33.95 -21.56
CA GLN A 138 -4.72 33.23 -22.06
C GLN A 138 -4.54 31.90 -21.38
N HIS A 139 -5.05 31.74 -20.15
CA HIS A 139 -4.92 30.52 -19.30
C HIS A 139 -6.31 30.04 -18.84
N PRO A 140 -7.13 29.48 -19.74
CA PRO A 140 -8.48 29.02 -19.41
C PRO A 140 -8.49 27.84 -18.45
N ASN A 141 -7.36 27.10 -18.33
CA ASN A 141 -7.22 25.96 -17.41
C ASN A 141 -6.62 26.43 -16.10
N VAL A 142 -7.38 26.31 -15.03
CA VAL A 142 -6.86 26.58 -13.68
C VAL A 142 -5.76 25.59 -13.37
N PHE A 143 -4.62 26.11 -12.92
CA PHE A 143 -3.46 25.33 -12.49
C PHE A 143 -3.84 24.21 -11.51
N LEU A 144 -4.72 24.49 -10.55
CA LEU A 144 -5.18 23.54 -9.55
C LEU A 144 -5.93 22.35 -10.16
N SER A 145 -6.89 22.60 -11.09
CA SER A 145 -7.63 21.51 -11.75
C SER A 145 -6.72 20.63 -12.60
N SER A 146 -5.73 21.23 -13.26
CA SER A 146 -4.72 20.50 -14.04
C SER A 146 -3.88 19.57 -13.18
N ILE A 147 -3.51 19.99 -11.96
CA ILE A 147 -2.78 19.14 -11.00
C ILE A 147 -3.66 17.99 -10.51
N TYR A 148 -4.87 18.27 -10.01
CA TYR A 148 -5.76 17.24 -9.49
C TYR A 148 -6.13 16.19 -10.54
N ASN A 149 -6.25 16.57 -11.82
CA ASN A 149 -6.57 15.64 -12.89
C ASN A 149 -5.42 14.67 -13.22
N LYS A 150 -4.19 15.01 -12.87
CA LYS A 150 -3.01 14.14 -13.06
C LYS A 150 -2.79 13.18 -11.91
N VAL A 151 -3.50 13.35 -10.78
CA VAL A 151 -3.35 12.48 -9.62
C VAL A 151 -4.27 11.28 -9.76
N ASP A 152 -3.68 10.12 -9.93
CA ASP A 152 -4.35 8.80 -10.02
C ASP A 152 -4.00 7.88 -8.84
N PHE A 153 -3.00 8.27 -8.04
CA PHE A 153 -2.49 7.48 -6.93
C PHE A 153 -2.11 8.39 -5.76
N ILE A 154 -2.62 8.07 -4.57
CA ILE A 154 -2.23 8.67 -3.30
C ILE A 154 -1.92 7.53 -2.33
N ALA A 155 -0.67 7.40 -1.93
CA ALA A 155 -0.26 6.33 -1.03
C ALA A 155 -1.02 6.38 0.30
N ASP A 156 -1.40 5.22 0.79
CA ASP A 156 -2.28 5.05 1.95
C ASP A 156 -1.66 5.51 3.27
N ASP A 157 -0.34 5.56 3.33
CA ASP A 157 0.47 5.97 4.48
C ASP A 157 0.84 7.47 4.48
N LEU A 158 0.41 8.24 3.48
CA LEU A 158 0.67 9.67 3.41
C LEU A 158 -0.33 10.50 4.21
N ALA A 159 0.10 11.69 4.63
CA ALA A 159 -0.78 12.68 5.26
C ALA A 159 -2.00 13.04 4.38
N ALA A 160 -1.83 13.04 3.05
CA ALA A 160 -2.93 13.25 2.11
C ALA A 160 -4.04 12.20 2.26
N ALA A 161 -3.71 10.94 2.54
CA ALA A 161 -4.70 9.89 2.80
C ALA A 161 -5.48 10.15 4.08
N CYS A 162 -4.81 10.64 5.13
CA CYS A 162 -5.47 11.06 6.38
C CYS A 162 -6.36 12.28 6.18
N TYR A 163 -6.01 13.20 5.27
CA TYR A 163 -6.84 14.34 4.92
C TYR A 163 -8.13 13.90 4.21
N LEU A 164 -8.02 12.94 3.29
CA LEU A 164 -9.17 12.41 2.54
C LEU A 164 -10.06 11.51 3.41
N ASN A 165 -9.47 10.82 4.40
CA ASN A 165 -10.19 9.98 5.35
C ASN A 165 -9.63 10.19 6.77
N PRO A 166 -10.24 11.09 7.58
CA PRO A 166 -9.76 11.40 8.93
C PRO A 166 -9.69 10.19 9.87
N ALA A 167 -10.45 9.12 9.62
CA ALA A 167 -10.37 7.88 10.40
C ALA A 167 -9.00 7.19 10.33
N LYS A 168 -8.19 7.53 9.33
CA LYS A 168 -6.79 7.06 9.17
C LYS A 168 -5.79 7.82 10.03
N ASN A 169 -6.14 8.99 10.51
CA ASN A 169 -5.24 9.85 11.31
C ASN A 169 -5.12 9.34 12.75
N LYS A 170 -4.54 8.15 12.90
CA LYS A 170 -4.33 7.51 14.21
C LYS A 170 -3.00 7.96 14.82
N PRO A 171 -2.94 8.12 16.15
CA PRO A 171 -1.70 8.48 16.82
C PRO A 171 -0.65 7.39 16.60
N LYS A 172 0.55 7.79 16.23
CA LYS A 172 1.74 6.93 16.20
C LYS A 172 2.34 6.91 17.59
N LYS A 173 2.65 5.74 18.12
CA LYS A 173 3.50 5.64 19.32
C LYS A 173 4.89 6.15 18.96
N LEU A 174 5.19 7.39 19.34
CA LEU A 174 6.56 7.85 19.34
C LEU A 174 7.25 7.24 20.56
N SER A 175 8.45 6.70 20.38
CA SER A 175 9.38 6.56 21.49
C SER A 175 9.69 7.99 21.93
N HIS A 176 9.20 8.38 23.09
CA HIS A 176 9.38 9.74 23.61
C HIS A 176 10.87 9.98 23.85
N SER A 177 11.53 10.57 22.89
CA SER A 177 12.62 11.49 23.19
C SER A 177 11.94 12.76 23.70
N ASP A 178 12.33 13.24 24.84
CA ASP A 178 11.76 14.44 25.45
C ASP A 178 11.71 15.57 24.43
N LEU A 179 10.50 16.10 24.20
CA LEU A 179 10.31 17.22 23.29
C LEU A 179 10.95 18.45 23.96
N ILE A 180 11.91 19.04 23.28
CA ILE A 180 12.58 20.27 23.74
C ILE A 180 11.75 21.45 23.26
N TYR A 181 11.30 22.28 24.21
CA TYR A 181 10.58 23.51 23.93
C TYR A 181 11.56 24.68 24.05
N PRO A 182 12.07 25.26 22.97
CA PRO A 182 13.07 26.33 23.00
C PRO A 182 12.53 27.65 23.56
N PHE A 183 11.20 27.78 23.59
CA PHE A 183 10.49 28.94 24.15
C PHE A 183 9.53 28.49 25.26
N GLY A 184 9.18 29.42 26.14
CA GLY A 184 8.15 29.15 27.15
C GLY A 184 6.82 28.86 26.51
N CYS A 185 6.35 27.59 26.63
CA CYS A 185 5.07 27.12 26.10
C CYS A 185 4.08 26.90 27.23
N ASN A 186 2.84 27.36 27.05
CA ASN A 186 1.73 26.99 27.93
C ASN A 186 1.26 25.55 27.64
N THR A 187 0.37 25.03 28.49
CA THR A 187 -0.12 23.66 28.39
C THR A 187 -0.78 23.38 27.04
N SER A 188 -1.60 24.29 26.52
CA SER A 188 -2.30 24.11 25.22
C SER A 188 -1.31 24.05 24.05
N GLN A 189 -0.26 24.89 24.10
CA GLN A 189 0.80 24.86 23.10
C GLN A 189 1.60 23.55 23.13
N LYS A 190 1.92 23.05 24.35
CA LYS A 190 2.58 21.74 24.51
C LYS A 190 1.75 20.61 23.93
N ILE A 191 0.44 20.58 24.20
CA ILE A 191 -0.48 19.60 23.62
C ILE A 191 -0.51 19.70 22.09
N ALA A 192 -0.55 20.91 21.53
CA ALA A 192 -0.54 21.12 20.09
C ALA A 192 0.73 20.57 19.42
N VAL A 193 1.89 20.82 20.04
CA VAL A 193 3.17 20.25 19.57
C VAL A 193 3.17 18.73 19.66
N SER A 194 2.79 18.14 20.80
CA SER A 194 2.66 16.67 20.94
C SER A 194 1.79 16.08 19.83
N ASN A 195 0.60 16.64 19.61
CA ASN A 195 -0.30 16.17 18.56
C ASN A 195 0.32 16.24 17.16
N ALA A 196 1.12 17.27 16.87
CA ALA A 196 1.79 17.40 15.58
C ALA A 196 2.84 16.30 15.35
N PHE A 197 3.48 15.81 16.41
CA PHE A 197 4.43 14.70 16.32
C PHE A 197 3.74 13.34 16.32
N GLU A 198 2.63 13.20 17.03
CA GLU A 198 1.91 11.92 17.16
C GLU A 198 1.04 11.61 15.94
N HIS A 199 0.55 12.61 15.22
CA HIS A 199 -0.39 12.44 14.10
C HIS A 199 0.22 12.91 12.78
N GLN A 200 -0.26 12.37 11.69
CA GLN A 200 0.15 12.81 10.35
C GLN A 200 -0.43 14.17 9.98
N ILE A 201 -1.60 14.48 10.54
CA ILE A 201 -2.26 15.78 10.40
C ILE A 201 -2.70 16.24 11.78
N SER A 202 -2.38 17.47 12.10
CA SER A 202 -2.92 18.16 13.27
C SER A 202 -3.41 19.55 12.87
N VAL A 203 -4.45 20.03 13.53
CA VAL A 203 -5.03 21.34 13.30
C VAL A 203 -4.87 22.18 14.56
N ILE A 204 -4.18 23.30 14.43
CA ILE A 204 -3.97 24.26 15.53
C ILE A 204 -4.90 25.45 15.28
N GLN A 205 -5.92 25.60 16.13
CA GLN A 205 -6.88 26.68 16.08
C GLN A 205 -6.71 27.60 17.29
N GLY A 206 -6.79 28.88 17.07
CA GLY A 206 -6.78 29.90 18.16
C GLY A 206 -6.93 31.32 17.62
N PRO A 207 -7.41 32.26 18.42
CA PRO A 207 -7.51 33.65 18.04
C PRO A 207 -6.15 34.30 17.73
N PRO A 208 -6.12 35.48 17.10
CA PRO A 208 -4.87 36.26 16.95
C PRO A 208 -4.19 36.49 18.29
N GLY A 209 -2.85 36.47 18.33
CA GLY A 209 -2.06 36.72 19.53
C GLY A 209 -1.89 35.53 20.49
N THR A 210 -2.42 34.36 20.21
CA THR A 210 -2.28 33.15 21.07
C THR A 210 -0.96 32.40 20.91
N GLY A 211 -0.01 32.95 20.19
CA GLY A 211 1.33 32.34 20.02
C GLY A 211 1.36 31.15 19.08
N LYS A 212 0.41 31.01 18.13
CA LYS A 212 0.41 29.94 17.16
C LYS A 212 1.72 29.82 16.37
N THR A 213 2.26 30.94 15.94
CA THR A 213 3.55 31.01 15.22
C THR A 213 4.75 30.52 16.05
N GLN A 214 4.69 30.64 17.36
CA GLN A 214 5.73 30.09 18.26
C GLN A 214 5.57 28.58 18.47
N THR A 215 4.38 28.03 18.17
CA THR A 215 4.05 26.62 18.38
C THR A 215 4.41 25.78 17.13
N ILE A 216 4.41 26.39 15.96
CA ILE A 216 4.75 25.78 14.68
C ILE A 216 6.25 25.90 14.41
#